data_bd7e5c15c11fb8ad14e9a10a61e205b0
#
_entry.id   bd7e5c15c11fb8ad14e9a10a61e205b0
#
_cell.length_a   1.000
_cell.length_b   1.000
_cell.length_c   1.000
_cell.angle_alpha   90.00
_cell.angle_beta   90.00
_cell.angle_gamma   90.00
#
_symmetry.space_group_name_H-M   'P 1'
#
loop_
_entity.id
_entity.type
_entity.pdbx_description
1 polymer ?
#
loop_
_entity_poly.entity_id
_entity_poly.type
_entity_poly.pdbx_seq_one_letter_code
_entity_poly.pdbx_strand_id
1 'polypeptide(L)'
;MPPKARYTREEIVQKAFEIAREKGIDAVVARELGKALGTSSSPIFTAFKNMEELQKEVRKVALREFEAYVADALNYTPAFKYVGMKMIEFAMREPKLFQLVYMREHGESQTYDMLIGELGDTVEVCIDIMQKDYALNRQEAELLFNQVWLHTFGICVLVAGKVCHLTPEEISEMLSVEFQGIMMLVKSGTYKSNPVNKK
;
A
#
# COMPACT_ATOMS: atom_id res chain seq x y z
N MET A 1 -29.67 -9.97 -31.95
CA MET A 1 -28.43 -9.97 -31.16
C MET A 1 -28.42 -8.68 -30.34
N PRO A 2 -28.22 -8.74 -29.02
CA PRO A 2 -28.03 -7.52 -28.28
C PRO A 2 -26.77 -6.81 -28.79
N PRO A 3 -26.73 -5.47 -28.84
CA PRO A 3 -25.58 -4.75 -29.35
C PRO A 3 -24.38 -5.09 -28.47
N LYS A 4 -23.24 -5.45 -29.08
CA LYS A 4 -22.00 -5.76 -28.42
C LYS A 4 -21.59 -4.52 -27.59
N ALA A 5 -21.35 -4.69 -26.29
CA ALA A 5 -20.90 -3.60 -25.45
C ALA A 5 -19.68 -2.94 -26.11
N ARG A 6 -19.70 -1.61 -26.24
CA ARG A 6 -18.65 -0.85 -26.94
C ARG A 6 -17.32 -0.91 -26.18
N TYR A 7 -17.38 -1.17 -24.87
CA TYR A 7 -16.22 -1.30 -23.98
C TYR A 7 -16.43 -2.49 -23.06
N THR A 8 -15.37 -3.23 -22.79
CA THR A 8 -15.35 -4.27 -21.76
C THR A 8 -15.24 -3.66 -20.36
N ARG A 9 -15.55 -4.47 -19.33
CA ARG A 9 -15.39 -4.06 -17.94
C ARG A 9 -13.93 -3.68 -17.62
N GLU A 10 -13.00 -4.46 -18.16
CA GLU A 10 -11.55 -4.27 -17.99
C GLU A 10 -11.07 -2.98 -18.64
N GLU A 11 -11.53 -2.65 -19.84
CA GLU A 11 -11.19 -1.39 -20.53
C GLU A 11 -11.70 -0.17 -19.76
N ILE A 12 -12.88 -0.26 -19.16
CA ILE A 12 -13.45 0.80 -18.33
C ILE A 12 -12.62 0.97 -17.06
N VAL A 13 -12.24 -0.14 -16.37
CA VAL A 13 -11.39 -0.11 -15.17
C VAL A 13 -10.02 0.47 -15.50
N GLN A 14 -9.41 0.05 -16.62
CA GLN A 14 -8.10 0.54 -17.02
C GLN A 14 -8.12 2.05 -17.29
N LYS A 15 -9.14 2.55 -17.99
CA LYS A 15 -9.28 4.00 -18.22
C LYS A 15 -9.55 4.76 -16.94
N ALA A 16 -10.34 4.22 -16.03
CA ALA A 16 -10.57 4.80 -14.71
C ALA A 16 -9.30 4.82 -13.85
N PHE A 17 -8.46 3.77 -13.94
CA PHE A 17 -7.16 3.71 -13.27
C PHE A 17 -6.20 4.79 -13.78
N GLU A 18 -6.13 5.04 -15.08
CA GLU A 18 -5.32 6.12 -15.65
C GLU A 18 -5.73 7.50 -15.08
N ILE A 19 -7.04 7.76 -14.98
CA ILE A 19 -7.56 8.99 -14.37
C ILE A 19 -7.17 9.07 -12.89
N ALA A 20 -7.33 7.96 -12.16
CA ALA A 20 -6.98 7.89 -10.74
C ALA A 20 -5.48 8.13 -10.50
N ARG A 21 -4.61 7.55 -11.33
CA ARG A 21 -3.16 7.74 -11.29
C ARG A 21 -2.75 9.20 -11.49
N GLU A 22 -3.37 9.86 -12.46
CA GLU A 22 -3.05 11.26 -12.80
C GLU A 22 -3.67 12.27 -11.82
N LYS A 23 -4.97 12.11 -11.51
CA LYS A 23 -5.78 13.12 -10.83
C LYS A 23 -6.31 12.72 -9.44
N GLY A 24 -6.13 11.46 -9.07
CA GLY A 24 -6.70 10.85 -7.86
C GLY A 24 -8.08 10.27 -8.10
N ILE A 25 -8.50 9.39 -7.18
CA ILE A 25 -9.74 8.62 -7.34
C ILE A 25 -11.00 9.50 -7.35
N ASP A 26 -10.98 10.66 -6.71
CA ASP A 26 -12.12 11.57 -6.68
C ASP A 26 -12.42 12.21 -8.06
N ALA A 27 -11.44 12.18 -8.97
CA ALA A 27 -11.64 12.56 -10.38
C ALA A 27 -12.29 11.45 -11.22
N VAL A 28 -12.37 10.21 -10.69
CA VAL A 28 -13.04 9.09 -11.35
C VAL A 28 -14.54 9.21 -11.15
N VAL A 29 -15.16 10.09 -11.93
CA VAL A 29 -16.61 10.30 -11.98
C VAL A 29 -17.13 9.92 -13.36
N ALA A 30 -18.41 9.50 -13.44
CA ALA A 30 -19.00 8.96 -14.67
C ALA A 30 -18.86 9.88 -15.88
N ARG A 31 -18.97 11.21 -15.67
CA ARG A 31 -18.83 12.21 -16.73
C ARG A 31 -17.40 12.25 -17.30
N GLU A 32 -16.40 12.34 -16.44
CA GLU A 32 -15.01 12.43 -16.89
C GLU A 32 -14.54 11.11 -17.52
N LEU A 33 -14.96 9.98 -16.97
CA LEU A 33 -14.67 8.67 -17.54
C LEU A 33 -15.35 8.47 -18.89
N GLY A 34 -16.63 8.87 -19.03
CA GLY A 34 -17.33 8.83 -20.32
C GLY A 34 -16.63 9.66 -21.38
N LYS A 35 -16.19 10.89 -21.01
CA LYS A 35 -15.39 11.74 -21.88
C LYS A 35 -14.07 11.10 -22.30
N ALA A 36 -13.34 10.49 -21.35
CA ALA A 36 -12.07 9.80 -21.61
C ALA A 36 -12.23 8.56 -22.51
N LEU A 37 -13.39 7.89 -22.44
CA LEU A 37 -13.76 6.79 -23.31
C LEU A 37 -14.34 7.24 -24.68
N GLY A 38 -14.57 8.55 -24.90
CA GLY A 38 -15.20 9.07 -26.10
C GLY A 38 -16.67 8.61 -26.24
N THR A 39 -17.39 8.49 -25.12
CA THR A 39 -18.79 8.03 -25.08
C THR A 39 -19.58 8.74 -23.95
N SER A 40 -20.88 8.44 -23.87
CA SER A 40 -21.68 8.82 -22.69
C SER A 40 -21.34 7.97 -21.47
N SER A 41 -21.93 8.27 -20.32
CA SER A 41 -21.80 7.44 -19.10
C SER A 41 -22.57 6.13 -19.14
N SER A 42 -23.43 5.92 -20.13
CA SER A 42 -24.30 4.73 -20.22
C SER A 42 -23.55 3.39 -20.23
N PRO A 43 -22.44 3.21 -20.98
CA PRO A 43 -21.68 1.96 -20.94
C PRO A 43 -21.09 1.65 -19.57
N ILE A 44 -20.75 2.68 -18.78
CA ILE A 44 -20.20 2.50 -17.44
C ILE A 44 -21.25 1.86 -16.53
N PHE A 45 -22.49 2.38 -16.53
CA PHE A 45 -23.58 1.85 -15.72
C PHE A 45 -24.19 0.56 -16.27
N THR A 46 -23.83 0.16 -17.49
CA THR A 46 -24.10 -1.19 -18.00
C THR A 46 -23.12 -2.21 -17.41
N ALA A 47 -21.86 -1.81 -17.18
CA ALA A 47 -20.81 -2.69 -16.68
C ALA A 47 -20.70 -2.71 -15.14
N PHE A 48 -21.10 -1.61 -14.48
CA PHE A 48 -20.98 -1.41 -13.01
C PHE A 48 -22.30 -0.92 -12.44
N LYS A 49 -22.65 -1.45 -11.27
CA LYS A 49 -23.87 -1.06 -10.54
C LYS A 49 -23.83 0.43 -10.14
N ASN A 50 -22.66 0.92 -9.75
CA ASN A 50 -22.43 2.31 -9.35
C ASN A 50 -20.92 2.64 -9.47
N MET A 51 -20.58 3.91 -9.23
CA MET A 51 -19.19 4.37 -9.27
C MET A 51 -18.34 3.78 -8.14
N GLU A 52 -18.92 3.45 -7.01
CA GLU A 52 -18.21 2.84 -5.89
C GLU A 52 -17.69 1.43 -6.26
N GLU A 53 -18.51 0.63 -6.94
CA GLU A 53 -18.08 -0.69 -7.45
C GLU A 53 -16.89 -0.54 -8.41
N LEU A 54 -16.94 0.42 -9.33
CA LEU A 54 -15.83 0.70 -10.23
C LEU A 54 -14.58 1.16 -9.47
N GLN A 55 -14.72 2.07 -8.51
CA GLN A 55 -13.60 2.56 -7.71
C GLN A 55 -12.94 1.44 -6.88
N LYS A 56 -13.70 0.45 -6.40
CA LYS A 56 -13.16 -0.74 -5.76
C LYS A 56 -12.29 -1.57 -6.71
N GLU A 57 -12.72 -1.73 -7.98
CA GLU A 57 -11.90 -2.44 -8.98
C GLU A 57 -10.63 -1.64 -9.33
N VAL A 58 -10.74 -0.31 -9.44
CA VAL A 58 -9.57 0.57 -9.65
C VAL A 58 -8.56 0.43 -8.50
N ARG A 59 -9.03 0.39 -7.24
CA ARG A 59 -8.16 0.16 -6.07
C ARG A 59 -7.43 -1.18 -6.15
N LYS A 60 -8.10 -2.25 -6.61
CA LYS A 60 -7.44 -3.56 -6.80
C LYS A 60 -6.33 -3.51 -7.86
N VAL A 61 -6.51 -2.73 -8.93
CA VAL A 61 -5.46 -2.51 -9.93
C VAL A 61 -4.28 -1.75 -9.31
N ALA A 62 -4.57 -0.69 -8.55
CA ALA A 62 -3.54 0.10 -7.87
C ALA A 62 -2.74 -0.73 -6.84
N LEU A 63 -3.41 -1.63 -6.10
CA LEU A 63 -2.75 -2.54 -5.17
C LEU A 63 -1.80 -3.50 -5.90
N ARG A 64 -2.24 -4.11 -7.01
CA ARG A 64 -1.37 -4.98 -7.82
C ARG A 64 -0.16 -4.24 -8.39
N GLU A 65 -0.32 -2.97 -8.81
CA GLU A 65 0.82 -2.12 -9.23
C GLU A 65 1.82 -1.91 -8.09
N PHE A 66 1.32 -1.64 -6.89
CA PHE A 66 2.17 -1.52 -5.71
C PHE A 66 2.90 -2.82 -5.38
N GLU A 67 2.19 -3.95 -5.32
CA GLU A 67 2.75 -5.27 -5.04
C GLU A 67 3.84 -5.63 -6.05
N ALA A 68 3.58 -5.42 -7.34
CA ALA A 68 4.58 -5.64 -8.40
C ALA A 68 5.80 -4.73 -8.25
N TYR A 69 5.60 -3.47 -7.80
CA TYR A 69 6.68 -2.51 -7.61
C TYR A 69 7.61 -2.90 -6.46
N VAL A 70 7.07 -3.46 -5.36
CA VAL A 70 7.86 -3.83 -4.18
C VAL A 70 8.41 -5.25 -4.24
N ALA A 71 7.87 -6.12 -5.09
CA ALA A 71 8.23 -7.54 -5.15
C ALA A 71 9.74 -7.78 -5.40
N ASP A 72 10.36 -6.96 -6.25
CA ASP A 72 11.79 -7.06 -6.54
C ASP A 72 12.68 -6.83 -5.31
N ALA A 73 12.19 -6.06 -4.33
CA ALA A 73 12.94 -5.75 -3.11
C ALA A 73 13.30 -7.00 -2.29
N LEU A 74 12.53 -8.06 -2.38
CA LEU A 74 12.78 -9.32 -1.68
C LEU A 74 14.05 -10.04 -2.17
N ASN A 75 14.56 -9.69 -3.36
CA ASN A 75 15.78 -10.25 -3.94
C ASN A 75 17.06 -9.57 -3.44
N TYR A 76 16.96 -8.49 -2.67
CA TYR A 76 18.10 -7.74 -2.14
C TYR A 76 18.40 -8.10 -0.69
N THR A 77 19.63 -7.78 -0.25
CA THR A 77 20.06 -8.00 1.15
C THR A 77 20.50 -6.68 1.77
N PRO A 78 19.92 -6.29 2.91
CA PRO A 78 18.83 -6.93 3.65
C PRO A 78 17.46 -6.65 3.00
N ALA A 79 16.70 -7.69 2.66
CA ALA A 79 15.45 -7.59 1.91
C ALA A 79 14.44 -6.63 2.56
N PHE A 80 14.27 -6.71 3.88
CA PHE A 80 13.31 -5.88 4.61
C PHE A 80 13.58 -4.37 4.48
N LYS A 81 14.84 -3.94 4.50
CA LYS A 81 15.20 -2.53 4.26
C LYS A 81 14.78 -2.08 2.87
N TYR A 82 15.03 -2.91 1.86
CA TYR A 82 14.68 -2.57 0.48
C TYR A 82 13.18 -2.54 0.24
N VAL A 83 12.39 -3.39 0.91
CA VAL A 83 10.92 -3.32 0.88
C VAL A 83 10.44 -1.96 1.39
N GLY A 84 10.95 -1.50 2.54
CA GLY A 84 10.62 -0.17 3.07
C GLY A 84 11.03 0.97 2.13
N MET A 85 12.23 0.93 1.57
CA MET A 85 12.70 1.92 0.61
C MET A 85 11.84 1.95 -0.65
N LYS A 86 11.46 0.78 -1.21
CA LYS A 86 10.59 0.69 -2.38
C LYS A 86 9.17 1.19 -2.10
N MET A 87 8.64 0.94 -0.92
CA MET A 87 7.35 1.49 -0.49
C MET A 87 7.37 3.02 -0.48
N ILE A 88 8.43 3.64 0.08
CA ILE A 88 8.59 5.10 0.11
C ILE A 88 8.81 5.64 -1.32
N GLU A 89 9.64 4.99 -2.13
CA GLU A 89 9.85 5.35 -3.53
C GLU A 89 8.54 5.34 -4.33
N PHE A 90 7.70 4.32 -4.13
CA PHE A 90 6.37 4.27 -4.74
C PHE A 90 5.49 5.44 -4.28
N ALA A 91 5.45 5.74 -2.99
CA ALA A 91 4.69 6.86 -2.44
C ALA A 91 5.14 8.22 -3.03
N MET A 92 6.43 8.37 -3.33
CA MET A 92 6.98 9.58 -3.99
C MET A 92 6.63 9.64 -5.48
N ARG A 93 6.74 8.53 -6.20
CA ARG A 93 6.52 8.48 -7.66
C ARG A 93 5.05 8.42 -8.04
N GLU A 94 4.26 7.70 -7.26
CA GLU A 94 2.83 7.42 -7.50
C GLU A 94 1.96 7.87 -6.32
N PRO A 95 2.04 9.14 -5.89
CA PRO A 95 1.39 9.60 -4.67
C PRO A 95 -0.12 9.40 -4.69
N LYS A 96 -0.77 9.53 -5.86
CA LYS A 96 -2.22 9.32 -5.99
C LYS A 96 -2.62 7.87 -5.86
N LEU A 97 -1.79 6.94 -6.34
CA LEU A 97 -2.02 5.51 -6.18
C LEU A 97 -1.77 5.08 -4.72
N PHE A 98 -0.69 5.59 -4.10
CA PHE A 98 -0.44 5.34 -2.68
C PHE A 98 -1.61 5.84 -1.80
N GLN A 99 -2.10 7.06 -2.04
CA GLN A 99 -3.26 7.61 -1.34
C GLN A 99 -4.52 6.74 -1.56
N LEU A 100 -4.75 6.25 -2.78
CA LEU A 100 -5.88 5.39 -3.10
C LEU A 100 -5.83 4.06 -2.35
N VAL A 101 -4.65 3.46 -2.25
CA VAL A 101 -4.48 2.13 -1.61
C VAL A 101 -4.57 2.24 -0.10
N TYR A 102 -3.88 3.22 0.51
CA TYR A 102 -3.58 3.23 1.94
C TYR A 102 -4.18 4.37 2.75
N MET A 103 -4.64 5.47 2.12
CA MET A 103 -5.04 6.68 2.85
C MET A 103 -6.54 6.99 2.73
N ARG A 104 -7.34 6.05 2.23
CA ARG A 104 -8.81 6.25 2.17
C ARG A 104 -9.49 5.61 3.35
N GLU A 105 -10.58 6.25 3.79
CA GLU A 105 -11.48 5.67 4.77
C GLU A 105 -12.08 4.38 4.21
N HIS A 106 -12.03 3.33 5.00
CA HIS A 106 -12.79 2.10 4.79
C HIS A 106 -14.12 2.26 5.54
N GLY A 107 -15.23 1.91 4.92
CA GLY A 107 -16.57 2.18 5.46
C GLY A 107 -16.88 1.55 6.83
N GLU A 108 -16.02 0.63 7.30
CA GLU A 108 -16.01 0.07 8.65
C GLU A 108 -14.64 0.35 9.27
N SER A 109 -14.62 0.65 10.58
CA SER A 109 -13.39 0.87 11.32
C SER A 109 -12.55 -0.40 11.28
N GLN A 110 -11.38 -0.32 10.63
CA GLN A 110 -10.39 -1.39 10.64
C GLN A 110 -9.54 -1.31 11.90
N THR A 111 -9.23 -2.45 12.48
CA THR A 111 -8.18 -2.55 13.49
C THR A 111 -6.81 -2.52 12.82
N TYR A 112 -5.76 -2.22 13.59
CA TYR A 112 -4.38 -2.28 13.09
C TYR A 112 -4.03 -3.68 12.56
N ASP A 113 -4.44 -4.74 13.25
CA ASP A 113 -4.21 -6.12 12.83
C ASP A 113 -4.88 -6.44 11.47
N MET A 114 -6.10 -5.90 11.24
CA MET A 114 -6.77 -6.05 9.93
C MET A 114 -5.99 -5.32 8.83
N LEU A 115 -5.50 -4.12 9.11
CA LEU A 115 -4.68 -3.36 8.15
C LEU A 115 -3.40 -4.11 7.78
N ILE A 116 -2.69 -4.68 8.77
CA ILE A 116 -1.50 -5.51 8.51
C ILE A 116 -1.86 -6.77 7.75
N GLY A 117 -3.00 -7.41 8.07
CA GLY A 117 -3.49 -8.59 7.35
C GLY A 117 -3.79 -8.33 5.86
N GLU A 118 -4.19 -7.11 5.48
CA GLU A 118 -4.39 -6.72 4.08
C GLU A 118 -3.09 -6.66 3.25
N LEU A 119 -1.92 -6.58 3.90
CA LEU A 119 -0.62 -6.64 3.23
C LEU A 119 -0.29 -8.06 2.72
N GLY A 120 -1.10 -9.05 3.10
CA GLY A 120 -1.05 -10.40 2.57
C GLY A 120 0.23 -11.17 2.91
N ASP A 121 0.61 -12.09 2.02
CA ASP A 121 1.74 -13.01 2.21
C ASP A 121 3.10 -12.28 2.37
N THR A 122 3.22 -11.05 1.92
CA THR A 122 4.44 -10.23 2.05
C THR A 122 4.84 -10.05 3.52
N VAL A 123 3.88 -9.94 4.44
CA VAL A 123 4.15 -9.80 5.88
C VAL A 123 4.83 -11.05 6.41
N GLU A 124 4.27 -12.22 6.12
CA GLU A 124 4.83 -13.50 6.55
C GLU A 124 6.25 -13.70 6.01
N VAL A 125 6.45 -13.41 4.73
CA VAL A 125 7.79 -13.48 4.10
C VAL A 125 8.79 -12.55 4.81
N CYS A 126 8.39 -11.32 5.13
CA CYS A 126 9.25 -10.38 5.85
C CYS A 126 9.57 -10.87 7.27
N ILE A 127 8.59 -11.41 7.99
CA ILE A 127 8.77 -11.95 9.35
C ILE A 127 9.71 -13.16 9.31
N ASP A 128 9.54 -14.09 8.37
CA ASP A 128 10.40 -15.25 8.20
C ASP A 128 11.85 -14.86 7.90
N ILE A 129 12.05 -13.86 7.03
CA ILE A 129 13.37 -13.29 6.75
C ILE A 129 14.00 -12.70 8.02
N MET A 130 13.23 -11.93 8.81
CA MET A 130 13.73 -11.33 10.06
C MET A 130 14.12 -12.40 11.09
N GLN A 131 13.31 -13.45 11.25
CA GLN A 131 13.63 -14.56 12.13
C GLN A 131 14.96 -15.21 11.73
N LYS A 132 15.14 -15.47 10.45
CA LYS A 132 16.33 -16.13 9.91
C LYS A 132 17.57 -15.23 9.99
N ASP A 133 17.48 -14.01 9.47
CA ASP A 133 18.66 -13.14 9.28
C ASP A 133 19.15 -12.53 10.59
N TYR A 134 18.25 -12.31 11.58
CA TYR A 134 18.59 -11.66 12.83
C TYR A 134 18.47 -12.59 14.05
N ALA A 135 18.19 -13.88 13.86
CA ALA A 135 17.99 -14.87 14.91
C ALA A 135 16.96 -14.40 15.95
N LEU A 136 15.80 -13.96 15.47
CA LEU A 136 14.67 -13.51 16.29
C LEU A 136 13.64 -14.64 16.46
N ASN A 137 12.98 -14.68 17.62
CA ASN A 137 11.78 -15.48 17.74
C ASN A 137 10.59 -14.78 17.02
N ARG A 138 9.46 -15.45 16.87
CA ARG A 138 8.29 -14.93 16.15
C ARG A 138 7.79 -13.61 16.72
N GLN A 139 7.64 -13.48 18.04
CA GLN A 139 7.13 -12.27 18.69
C GLN A 139 8.07 -11.09 18.50
N GLU A 140 9.39 -11.32 18.57
CA GLU A 140 10.42 -10.32 18.34
C GLU A 140 10.40 -9.83 16.89
N ALA A 141 10.24 -10.74 15.94
CA ALA A 141 10.16 -10.40 14.51
C ALA A 141 8.87 -9.62 14.18
N GLU A 142 7.73 -10.00 14.75
CA GLU A 142 6.46 -9.28 14.61
C GLU A 142 6.55 -7.87 15.20
N LEU A 143 7.16 -7.72 16.38
CA LEU A 143 7.38 -6.41 16.98
C LEU A 143 8.22 -5.53 16.07
N LEU A 144 9.37 -6.05 15.61
CA LEU A 144 10.28 -5.32 14.73
C LEU A 144 9.58 -4.91 13.44
N PHE A 145 8.87 -5.85 12.81
CA PHE A 145 8.09 -5.59 11.60
C PHE A 145 7.09 -4.47 11.82
N ASN A 146 6.24 -4.58 12.84
CA ASN A 146 5.17 -3.64 13.10
C ASN A 146 5.68 -2.21 13.34
N GLN A 147 6.74 -2.05 14.14
CA GLN A 147 7.30 -0.74 14.44
C GLN A 147 7.95 -0.11 13.21
N VAL A 148 8.80 -0.84 12.51
CA VAL A 148 9.47 -0.33 11.32
C VAL A 148 8.49 -0.09 10.17
N TRP A 149 7.46 -0.94 10.03
CA TRP A 149 6.40 -0.73 9.04
C TRP A 149 5.62 0.56 9.32
N LEU A 150 5.21 0.78 10.59
CA LEU A 150 4.47 1.99 10.97
C LEU A 150 5.31 3.26 10.75
N HIS A 151 6.60 3.22 11.07
CA HIS A 151 7.54 4.30 10.80
C HIS A 151 7.67 4.57 9.28
N THR A 152 7.87 3.52 8.50
CA THR A 152 7.92 3.58 7.03
C THR A 152 6.64 4.18 6.45
N PHE A 153 5.49 3.74 6.95
CA PHE A 153 4.18 4.26 6.55
C PHE A 153 4.04 5.75 6.85
N GLY A 154 4.50 6.20 8.03
CA GLY A 154 4.55 7.62 8.38
C GLY A 154 5.35 8.45 7.37
N ILE A 155 6.52 7.98 6.96
CA ILE A 155 7.33 8.62 5.91
C ILE A 155 6.56 8.65 4.58
N CYS A 156 5.93 7.55 4.19
CA CYS A 156 5.12 7.48 2.96
C CYS A 156 3.98 8.51 2.96
N VAL A 157 3.29 8.68 4.08
CA VAL A 157 2.21 9.69 4.22
C VAL A 157 2.76 11.11 4.03
N LEU A 158 3.90 11.42 4.62
CA LEU A 158 4.54 12.74 4.49
C LEU A 158 4.93 13.05 3.04
N VAL A 159 5.56 12.10 2.34
CA VAL A 159 6.01 12.32 0.96
C VAL A 159 4.86 12.27 -0.04
N ALA A 160 3.88 11.35 0.10
CA ALA A 160 2.71 11.29 -0.76
C ALA A 160 1.78 12.50 -0.57
N GLY A 161 1.73 13.05 0.64
CA GLY A 161 1.02 14.28 0.97
C GLY A 161 1.75 15.56 0.55
N LYS A 162 3.01 15.44 0.07
CA LYS A 162 3.90 16.58 -0.24
C LYS A 162 4.10 17.51 0.95
N VAL A 163 4.08 16.98 2.17
CA VAL A 163 4.29 17.72 3.43
C VAL A 163 5.77 18.12 3.56
N CYS A 164 6.68 17.22 3.15
CA CYS A 164 8.12 17.49 3.10
C CYS A 164 8.76 16.78 1.91
N HIS A 165 9.99 17.17 1.59
CA HIS A 165 10.88 16.45 0.69
C HIS A 165 11.94 15.75 1.52
N LEU A 166 12.23 14.49 1.19
CA LEU A 166 13.29 13.70 1.80
C LEU A 166 14.21 13.17 0.71
N THR A 167 15.51 13.24 0.94
CA THR A 167 16.50 12.61 0.06
C THR A 167 16.57 11.11 0.32
N PRO A 168 17.10 10.31 -0.61
CA PRO A 168 17.33 8.87 -0.38
C PRO A 168 18.22 8.59 0.83
N GLU A 169 19.20 9.47 1.09
CA GLU A 169 20.12 9.38 2.23
C GLU A 169 19.37 9.59 3.56
N GLU A 170 18.54 10.63 3.64
CA GLU A 170 17.70 10.91 4.82
C GLU A 170 16.74 9.76 5.09
N ILE A 171 16.09 9.23 4.06
CA ILE A 171 15.19 8.07 4.17
C ILE A 171 15.96 6.85 4.69
N SER A 172 17.14 6.57 4.12
CA SER A 172 17.97 5.43 4.53
C SER A 172 18.44 5.56 5.97
N GLU A 173 18.78 6.76 6.42
CA GLU A 173 19.16 7.04 7.80
C GLU A 173 17.99 6.84 8.75
N MET A 174 16.83 7.45 8.46
CA MET A 174 15.61 7.32 9.28
C MET A 174 15.21 5.84 9.47
N LEU A 175 15.17 5.06 8.40
CA LEU A 175 14.86 3.63 8.47
C LEU A 175 15.91 2.84 9.26
N SER A 176 17.20 3.21 9.12
CA SER A 176 18.28 2.52 9.82
C SER A 176 18.28 2.82 11.31
N VAL A 177 18.02 4.06 11.72
CA VAL A 177 17.92 4.47 13.12
C VAL A 177 16.77 3.76 13.82
N GLU A 178 15.58 3.75 13.20
CA GLU A 178 14.40 3.07 13.74
C GLU A 178 14.67 1.57 13.89
N PHE A 179 15.15 0.93 12.83
CA PHE A 179 15.46 -0.51 12.84
C PHE A 179 16.46 -0.85 13.95
N GLN A 180 17.57 -0.10 14.07
CA GLN A 180 18.60 -0.33 15.09
C GLN A 180 18.06 -0.12 16.49
N GLY A 181 17.25 0.93 16.70
CA GLY A 181 16.64 1.23 17.99
C GLY A 181 15.75 0.08 18.48
N ILE A 182 14.88 -0.43 17.63
CA ILE A 182 14.01 -1.57 17.95
C ILE A 182 14.83 -2.85 18.15
N MET A 183 15.85 -3.10 17.31
CA MET A 183 16.75 -4.25 17.47
C MET A 183 17.51 -4.21 18.81
N MET A 184 18.00 -3.05 19.24
CA MET A 184 18.63 -2.90 20.55
C MET A 184 17.64 -3.20 21.69
N LEU A 185 16.42 -2.72 21.59
CA LEU A 185 15.34 -2.99 22.55
C LEU A 185 15.04 -4.49 22.64
N VAL A 186 14.88 -5.16 21.50
CA VAL A 186 14.62 -6.60 21.39
C VAL A 186 15.78 -7.39 22.00
N LYS A 187 17.02 -7.12 21.59
CA LYS A 187 18.21 -7.85 22.05
C LYS A 187 18.57 -7.61 23.52
N SER A 188 18.17 -6.48 24.10
CA SER A 188 18.38 -6.21 25.52
C SER A 188 17.47 -7.05 26.44
N GLY A 189 16.41 -7.65 25.90
CA GLY A 189 15.42 -8.38 26.70
C GLY A 189 14.58 -7.49 27.63
N THR A 190 14.70 -6.18 27.50
CA THR A 190 13.95 -5.21 28.32
C THR A 190 12.51 -5.00 27.86
N TYR A 191 12.21 -5.35 26.60
CA TYR A 191 10.86 -5.33 26.09
C TYR A 191 10.04 -6.49 26.67
N LYS A 192 9.09 -6.16 27.54
CA LYS A 192 8.07 -7.11 27.99
C LYS A 192 6.79 -6.74 27.24
N SER A 193 6.33 -7.61 26.33
CA SER A 193 5.01 -7.46 25.74
C SER A 193 3.98 -7.43 26.89
N ASN A 194 3.26 -6.32 27.04
CA ASN A 194 2.04 -6.37 27.82
C ASN A 194 1.08 -7.32 27.09
N PRO A 195 0.60 -8.40 27.71
CA PRO A 195 -0.41 -9.22 27.10
C PRO A 195 -1.62 -8.31 26.86
N VAL A 196 -1.85 -7.93 25.61
CA VAL A 196 -3.12 -7.31 25.22
C VAL A 196 -4.18 -8.35 25.55
N ASN A 197 -5.00 -8.08 26.57
CA ASN A 197 -6.13 -8.92 26.90
C ASN A 197 -7.01 -9.01 25.64
N LYS A 198 -6.89 -10.12 24.92
CA LYS A 198 -7.87 -10.50 23.90
C LYS A 198 -9.19 -10.76 24.65
N LYS A 199 -10.03 -9.75 24.66
CA LYS A 199 -11.46 -9.91 25.01
C LYS A 199 -12.26 -10.23 23.78
#